data_2f7c20674e8432ca160480c87c0c1eae
#
_entry.id   2f7c20674e8432ca160480c87c0c1eae
#
_cell.length_a   1.000
_cell.length_b   1.000
_cell.length_c   1.000
_cell.angle_alpha   90.00
_cell.angle_beta   90.00
_cell.angle_gamma   90.00
#
_symmetry.space_group_name_H-M   'P 1'
#
loop_
_entity.id
_entity.type
_entity.pdbx_description
1 polymer ?
#
loop_
_entity_poly.entity_id
_entity_poly.type
_entity_poly.pdbx_seq_one_letter_code
_entity_poly.pdbx_strand_id
1 'polypeptide(L)' 'MRPNVAVALKLREFAMDWNRVEGNWKQFKGKIKEQWGHLTDDDLDRIAGKREQLEGKIQERAGITKDAARKSVDDWLNRQ' A
#
# COMPACT_ATOMS: atom_id res chain seq x y z
N MET A 1 -28.46 7.78 16.41
CA MET A 1 -28.13 7.92 15.65
C MET A 1 -26.93 7.62 15.55
N ARG A 2 -26.51 7.09 15.13
CA ARG A 2 -25.50 6.84 14.99
C ARG A 2 -25.17 6.82 13.67
N PRO A 3 -25.51 7.68 12.85
CA PRO A 3 -25.10 7.78 11.49
C PRO A 3 -23.61 7.87 11.39
N ASN A 4 -22.99 8.31 12.44
CA ASN A 4 -21.55 8.43 12.40
C ASN A 4 -20.84 7.12 12.25
N VAL A 5 -21.33 6.09 12.92
CA VAL A 5 -20.71 4.79 12.84
C VAL A 5 -20.89 4.23 11.44
N ALA A 6 -22.09 4.37 10.89
CA ALA A 6 -22.35 3.88 9.55
C ALA A 6 -21.52 4.62 8.52
N VAL A 7 -21.40 5.93 8.68
CA VAL A 7 -20.60 6.72 7.76
C VAL A 7 -19.12 6.32 7.83
N ALA A 8 -18.63 6.12 9.04
CA ALA A 8 -17.25 5.71 9.21
C ALA A 8 -16.99 4.37 8.57
N LEU A 9 -17.92 3.43 8.72
CA LEU A 9 -17.77 2.14 8.09
C LEU A 9 -17.79 2.27 6.56
N LYS A 10 -18.68 3.10 6.06
CA LYS A 10 -18.74 3.32 4.63
C LYS A 10 -17.46 3.94 4.10
N LEU A 11 -16.93 4.90 4.84
CA LEU A 11 -15.68 5.52 4.43
C LEU A 11 -14.56 4.50 4.40
N ARG A 12 -14.56 3.56 5.33
CA ARG A 12 -13.55 2.51 5.33
C ARG A 12 -13.74 1.58 4.15
N GLU A 13 -14.98 1.31 3.77
CA GLU A 13 -15.26 0.49 2.60
C GLU A 13 -14.76 1.16 1.34
N PHE A 14 -14.83 2.48 1.30
CA PHE A 14 -14.33 3.23 0.16
C PHE A 14 -12.85 3.55 0.29
N ALA A 15 -12.27 3.26 1.45
CA ALA A 15 -10.85 3.45 1.61
C ALA A 15 -10.14 2.55 0.61
N MET A 16 -8.95 2.98 0.22
CA MET A 16 -8.18 2.23 -0.73
C MET A 16 -7.86 0.88 -0.16
N ASP A 17 -8.23 -0.19 -0.84
CA ASP A 17 -7.77 -1.51 -0.47
C ASP A 17 -6.73 -1.94 -1.49
N TRP A 18 -6.03 -3.03 -1.19
CA TRP A 18 -4.94 -3.44 -2.06
C TRP A 18 -5.43 -3.88 -3.44
N ASN A 19 -6.61 -4.46 -3.52
CA ASN A 19 -7.14 -4.87 -4.81
C ASN A 19 -7.23 -3.70 -5.76
N ARG A 20 -7.61 -2.54 -5.24
CA ARG A 20 -7.71 -1.34 -6.05
C ARG A 20 -6.32 -0.85 -6.48
N VAL A 21 -5.36 -0.90 -5.58
CA VAL A 21 -3.99 -0.53 -5.91
C VAL A 21 -3.44 -1.45 -6.98
N GLU A 22 -3.66 -2.75 -6.82
CA GLU A 22 -3.20 -3.71 -7.80
C GLU A 22 -3.83 -3.47 -9.16
N GLY A 23 -5.14 -3.22 -9.19
CA GLY A 23 -5.84 -3.00 -10.43
C GLY A 23 -5.43 -1.72 -11.14
N ASN A 24 -4.85 -0.77 -10.40
CA ASN A 24 -4.40 0.50 -10.98
C ASN A 24 -2.90 0.69 -10.74
N TRP A 25 -2.16 -0.39 -10.88
CA TRP A 25 -0.75 -0.38 -10.49
C TRP A 25 0.05 0.74 -11.14
N LYS A 26 -0.17 0.96 -12.42
CA LYS A 26 0.54 2.01 -13.14
C LYS A 26 0.35 3.38 -12.49
N GLN A 27 -0.86 3.65 -12.03
CA GLN A 27 -1.16 4.93 -11.40
C GLN A 27 -0.54 5.04 -10.03
N PHE A 28 -0.41 3.91 -9.34
CA PHE A 28 0.08 3.95 -7.96
C PHE A 28 1.58 3.82 -7.84
N LYS A 29 2.27 3.46 -8.91
CA LYS A 29 3.73 3.29 -8.86
C LYS A 29 4.42 4.54 -8.33
N GLY A 30 4.03 5.70 -8.83
CA GLY A 30 4.64 6.95 -8.40
C GLY A 30 4.41 7.24 -6.93
N LYS A 31 3.18 6.99 -6.46
CA LYS A 31 2.86 7.22 -5.06
C LYS A 31 3.62 6.28 -4.14
N ILE A 32 3.77 5.04 -4.58
CA ILE A 32 4.49 4.04 -3.79
C ILE A 32 5.96 4.39 -3.75
N LYS A 33 6.53 4.82 -4.86
CA LYS A 33 7.91 5.24 -4.90
C LYS A 33 8.15 6.44 -3.99
N GLU A 34 7.16 7.33 -3.94
CA GLU A 34 7.22 8.49 -3.06
C GLU A 34 7.25 8.07 -1.60
N GLN A 35 6.43 7.11 -1.24
CA GLN A 35 6.35 6.64 0.13
C GLN A 35 7.57 5.83 0.53
N TRP A 36 8.05 5.00 -0.38
CA TRP A 36 9.20 4.14 -0.13
C TRP A 36 10.28 4.46 -1.15
N GLY A 37 11.00 5.53 -0.89
CA GLY A 37 11.99 6.05 -1.83
C GLY A 37 13.14 5.13 -2.14
N HIS A 38 13.30 4.06 -1.36
CA HIS A 38 14.35 3.08 -1.61
C HIS A 38 14.02 2.14 -2.78
N LEU A 39 12.77 2.11 -3.19
CA LEU A 39 12.36 1.24 -4.30
C LEU A 39 12.71 1.89 -5.62
N THR A 40 13.20 1.08 -6.54
CA THR A 40 13.52 1.56 -7.88
C THR A 40 12.34 1.30 -8.81
N ASP A 41 12.36 1.92 -9.98
CA ASP A 41 11.34 1.67 -10.98
C ASP A 41 11.32 0.20 -11.38
N ASP A 42 12.48 -0.40 -11.47
CA ASP A 42 12.59 -1.82 -11.81
C ASP A 42 11.94 -2.68 -10.71
N ASP A 43 12.17 -2.31 -9.45
CA ASP A 43 11.52 -3.01 -8.34
C ASP A 43 10.01 -2.96 -8.49
N LEU A 44 9.49 -1.77 -8.79
CA LEU A 44 8.04 -1.58 -8.91
C LEU A 44 7.47 -2.38 -10.08
N ASP A 45 8.20 -2.45 -11.18
CA ASP A 45 7.77 -3.24 -12.31
C ASP A 45 7.73 -4.73 -11.97
N ARG A 46 8.69 -5.18 -11.19
CA ARG A 46 8.74 -6.58 -10.77
C ARG A 46 7.67 -6.92 -9.76
N ILE A 47 7.34 -5.96 -8.90
CA ILE A 47 6.27 -6.14 -7.92
C ILE A 47 4.94 -6.34 -8.63
N ALA A 48 4.70 -5.57 -9.70
CA ALA A 48 3.56 -5.75 -10.58
C ALA A 48 2.24 -5.83 -9.81
N GLY A 49 2.10 -5.03 -8.78
CA GLY A 49 0.87 -4.95 -8.02
C GLY A 49 0.69 -6.00 -6.95
N LYS A 50 1.63 -6.91 -6.77
CA LYS A 50 1.49 -7.96 -5.78
C LYS A 50 1.98 -7.50 -4.42
N ARG A 51 1.07 -7.48 -3.45
CA ARG A 51 1.38 -6.93 -2.14
C ARG A 51 2.54 -7.64 -1.46
N GLU A 52 2.59 -8.97 -1.55
CA GLU A 52 3.67 -9.72 -0.94
C GLU A 52 5.01 -9.34 -1.52
N GLN A 53 5.05 -9.12 -2.82
CA GLN A 53 6.27 -8.69 -3.47
C GLN A 53 6.69 -7.31 -3.01
N LEU A 54 5.72 -6.42 -2.85
CA LEU A 54 6.00 -5.09 -2.35
C LEU A 54 6.56 -5.14 -0.93
N GLU A 55 5.92 -5.91 -0.06
CA GLU A 55 6.39 -6.05 1.31
C GLU A 55 7.81 -6.61 1.35
N GLY A 56 8.08 -7.60 0.51
CA GLY A 56 9.41 -8.18 0.44
C GLY A 56 10.46 -7.19 0.00
N LYS A 57 10.13 -6.36 -0.97
CA LYS A 57 11.07 -5.34 -1.44
C LYS A 57 11.28 -4.26 -0.40
N ILE A 58 10.23 -3.85 0.27
CA ILE A 58 10.36 -2.88 1.35
C ILE A 58 11.29 -3.44 2.42
N GLN A 59 11.08 -4.68 2.78
CA GLN A 59 11.89 -5.37 3.76
C GLN A 59 13.37 -5.37 3.35
N GLU A 60 13.60 -5.73 2.13
CA GLU A 60 14.94 -5.83 1.59
C GLU A 60 15.64 -4.48 1.52
N ARG A 61 14.95 -3.49 0.97
CA ARG A 61 15.56 -2.18 0.72
C ARG A 61 15.67 -1.34 2.00
N ALA A 62 14.70 -1.46 2.91
CA ALA A 62 14.69 -0.67 4.13
C ALA A 62 15.33 -1.39 5.31
N GLY A 63 15.61 -2.68 5.17
CA GLY A 63 16.24 -3.43 6.25
C GLY A 63 15.35 -3.60 7.46
N ILE A 64 14.05 -3.76 7.26
CA ILE A 64 13.10 -3.90 8.35
C ILE A 64 12.49 -5.31 8.34
N THR A 65 11.76 -5.63 9.40
CA THR A 65 11.11 -6.93 9.50
C THR A 65 9.90 -6.99 8.59
N LYS A 66 9.43 -8.21 8.35
CA LYS A 66 8.23 -8.40 7.54
C LYS A 66 7.02 -7.74 8.19
N ASP A 67 6.90 -7.86 9.51
CA ASP A 67 5.78 -7.25 10.21
C ASP A 67 5.81 -5.73 10.09
N ALA A 68 6.99 -5.13 10.15
CA ALA A 68 7.11 -3.70 9.98
C ALA A 68 6.75 -3.28 8.56
N ALA A 69 7.16 -4.07 7.57
CA ALA A 69 6.82 -3.80 6.19
C ALA A 69 5.31 -3.86 5.97
N ARG A 70 4.66 -4.89 6.51
CA ARG A 70 3.21 -5.05 6.39
C ARG A 70 2.49 -3.88 7.04
N LYS A 71 2.93 -3.48 8.23
CA LYS A 71 2.32 -2.35 8.90
C LYS A 71 2.50 -1.07 8.11
N SER A 72 3.65 -0.90 7.51
CA SER A 72 3.92 0.27 6.69
C SER A 72 2.95 0.35 5.52
N VAL A 73 2.70 -0.78 4.87
CA VAL A 73 1.75 -0.83 3.76
C VAL A 73 0.33 -0.56 4.25
N ASP A 74 -0.05 -1.16 5.38
CA ASP A 74 -1.38 -0.93 5.95
C ASP A 74 -1.58 0.55 6.28
N ASP A 75 -0.58 1.17 6.89
CA ASP A 75 -0.68 2.58 7.25
C ASP A 75 -0.82 3.46 6.01
N TRP A 76 -0.08 3.12 4.97
CA TRP A 76 -0.16 3.87 3.72
C TRP A 76 -1.55 3.74 3.10
N LEU A 77 -2.10 2.52 3.08
CA LEU A 77 -3.44 2.30 2.55
C LEU A 77 -4.49 3.10 3.30
N ASN A 78 -4.34 3.20 4.61
CA ASN A 78 -5.29 3.93 5.42
C ASN A 78 -5.27 5.44 5.17
N ARG A 79 -4.18 5.94 4.59
CA ARG A 79 -4.05 7.36 4.30
C ARG A 79 -4.50 7.73 2.88
N GLN A 80 -4.82 6.77 2.07
CA GLN A 80 -5.20 7.05 0.67
C GLN A 80 -6.68 7.37 0.49
#